data_41432ef036558ffe6d29d7377504dbbb
#
_entry.id   41432ef036558ffe6d29d7377504dbbb
#
_cell.length_a   1.000
_cell.length_b   1.000
_cell.length_c   1.000
_cell.angle_alpha   90.00
_cell.angle_beta   90.00
_cell.angle_gamma   90.00
#
_symmetry.space_group_name_H-M   'P 1'
#
loop_
_entity.id
_entity.type
_entity.pdbx_description
1 polymer ?
#
loop_
_entity_poly.entity_id
_entity_poly.type
_entity_poly.pdbx_seq_one_letter_code
_entity_poly.pdbx_strand_id
1 'polypeptide(L)'
;MPSFDIVSELELFEVNHAVQNTQKEIATRFDFRGHDVSIELNEKNKEIKISTESDFQCEQVYNMLENHFYKRKIDVQALDPQKATASGKNFVQVIKLKDGLDSDTAKINKAIKESGIKVQSSIQGDKIRVTDKKRDTLQQVMAFLREQQFGLPLQFNNFKD
;
A
#
# COMPACT_ATOMS: atom_id res chain seq x y z
N MET A 1 -23.67 -13.45 -15.42
CA MET A 1 -23.85 -13.00 -14.03
C MET A 1 -22.94 -11.83 -13.73
N PRO A 2 -23.40 -10.81 -13.04
CA PRO A 2 -22.54 -9.74 -12.59
C PRO A 2 -21.37 -10.23 -11.76
N SER A 3 -20.22 -9.60 -11.94
CA SER A 3 -19.00 -9.96 -11.20
C SER A 3 -18.06 -8.77 -11.07
N PHE A 4 -17.13 -8.87 -10.14
CA PHE A 4 -16.00 -7.96 -10.03
C PHE A 4 -14.81 -8.70 -9.42
N ASP A 5 -13.64 -8.10 -9.55
CA ASP A 5 -12.42 -8.65 -9.00
C ASP A 5 -11.92 -7.78 -7.84
N ILE A 6 -11.44 -8.44 -6.79
CA ILE A 6 -10.75 -7.82 -5.66
C ILE A 6 -9.26 -7.98 -5.90
N VAL A 7 -8.54 -6.86 -5.90
CA VAL A 7 -7.09 -6.82 -6.11
C VAL A 7 -6.44 -5.88 -5.10
N SER A 8 -5.13 -5.99 -4.97
CA SER A 8 -4.32 -5.01 -4.25
C SER A 8 -3.12 -4.71 -5.14
N GLU A 9 -3.30 -3.74 -6.02
CA GLU A 9 -2.28 -3.37 -7.00
C GLU A 9 -1.63 -2.05 -6.59
N LEU A 10 -0.33 -1.98 -6.80
CA LEU A 10 0.47 -0.79 -6.52
C LEU A 10 1.04 -0.26 -7.84
N GLU A 11 0.75 1.00 -8.16
CA GLU A 11 1.31 1.64 -9.34
C GLU A 11 2.68 2.24 -9.01
N LEU A 12 3.74 1.53 -9.41
CA LEU A 12 5.11 1.96 -9.13
C LEU A 12 5.45 3.32 -9.74
N PHE A 13 4.81 3.67 -10.86
CA PHE A 13 4.96 4.99 -11.45
C PHE A 13 4.56 6.11 -10.48
N GLU A 14 3.42 5.94 -9.80
CA GLU A 14 2.94 6.91 -8.81
C GLU A 14 3.81 6.91 -7.56
N VAL A 15 4.29 5.72 -7.14
CA VAL A 15 5.23 5.62 -6.02
C VAL A 15 6.51 6.36 -6.33
N ASN A 16 7.04 6.22 -7.54
CA ASN A 16 8.25 6.92 -7.97
C ASN A 16 8.05 8.44 -7.90
N HIS A 17 6.90 8.95 -8.33
CA HIS A 17 6.58 10.37 -8.22
C HIS A 17 6.55 10.83 -6.77
N ALA A 18 5.93 10.05 -5.88
CA ALA A 18 5.87 10.38 -4.46
C ALA A 18 7.27 10.42 -3.84
N VAL A 19 8.13 9.47 -4.19
CA VAL A 19 9.52 9.44 -3.71
C VAL A 19 10.29 10.65 -4.23
N GLN A 20 10.16 10.98 -5.52
CA GLN A 20 10.81 12.16 -6.10
C GLN A 20 10.36 13.45 -5.42
N ASN A 21 9.07 13.58 -5.14
CA ASN A 21 8.54 14.74 -4.43
C ASN A 21 9.07 14.83 -3.00
N THR A 22 9.25 13.69 -2.34
CA THR A 22 9.87 13.64 -1.02
C THR A 22 11.33 14.07 -1.10
N GLN A 23 12.07 13.62 -2.12
CA GLN A 23 13.46 14.06 -2.34
C GLN A 23 13.55 15.57 -2.52
N LYS A 24 12.64 16.16 -3.29
CA LYS A 24 12.59 17.60 -3.50
C LYS A 24 12.30 18.35 -2.20
N GLU A 25 11.38 17.86 -1.40
CA GLU A 25 11.05 18.48 -0.11
C GLU A 25 12.24 18.42 0.84
N ILE A 26 12.94 17.28 0.93
CA ILE A 26 14.16 17.15 1.73
C ILE A 26 15.18 18.22 1.34
N ALA A 27 15.39 18.42 0.03
CA ALA A 27 16.37 19.39 -0.47
C ALA A 27 16.03 20.83 -0.11
N THR A 28 14.77 21.15 0.13
CA THR A 28 14.31 22.51 0.42
C THR A 28 14.08 22.76 1.91
N ARG A 29 14.02 21.72 2.74
CA ARG A 29 13.75 21.88 4.18
C ARG A 29 14.95 22.44 4.92
N PHE A 30 14.70 23.48 5.66
CA PHE A 30 15.74 24.17 6.45
C PHE A 30 16.34 23.23 7.52
N ASP A 31 15.50 22.41 8.18
CA ASP A 31 15.91 21.53 9.26
C ASP A 31 16.80 20.36 8.80
N PHE A 32 16.88 20.13 7.47
CA PHE A 32 17.78 19.12 6.90
C PHE A 32 19.04 19.69 6.27
N ARG A 33 19.20 21.02 6.27
CA ARG A 33 20.41 21.64 5.73
C ARG A 33 21.64 21.18 6.51
N GLY A 34 22.68 20.78 5.74
CA GLY A 34 23.93 20.32 6.34
C GLY A 34 23.85 18.90 6.92
N HIS A 35 22.73 18.22 6.76
CA HIS A 35 22.53 16.85 7.21
C HIS A 35 22.49 15.89 6.02
N ASP A 36 22.97 14.66 6.25
CA ASP A 36 22.92 13.61 5.24
C ASP A 36 21.59 12.87 5.36
N VAL A 37 20.61 13.32 4.57
CA VAL A 37 19.25 12.79 4.56
C VAL A 37 18.86 12.46 3.12
N SER A 38 18.48 11.21 2.87
CA SER A 38 18.11 10.77 1.52
C SER A 38 17.00 9.73 1.56
N ILE A 39 16.32 9.59 0.43
CA ILE A 39 15.29 8.57 0.21
C ILE A 39 15.42 8.06 -1.22
N GLU A 40 15.32 6.76 -1.41
CA GLU A 40 15.46 6.10 -2.70
C GLU A 40 14.43 5.01 -2.87
N LEU A 41 13.94 4.84 -4.10
CA LEU A 41 13.06 3.73 -4.47
C LEU A 41 13.87 2.65 -5.19
N ASN A 42 13.75 1.41 -4.72
CA ASN A 42 14.24 0.24 -5.42
C ASN A 42 13.02 -0.50 -6.01
N GLU A 43 12.77 -0.27 -7.30
CA GLU A 43 11.61 -0.86 -7.97
C GLU A 43 11.71 -2.39 -8.07
N LYS A 44 12.92 -2.90 -8.25
CA LYS A 44 13.15 -4.34 -8.40
C LYS A 44 12.77 -5.11 -7.15
N ASN A 45 13.15 -4.60 -5.98
CA ASN A 45 12.86 -5.24 -4.70
C ASN A 45 11.56 -4.73 -4.06
N LYS A 46 10.91 -3.76 -4.69
CA LYS A 46 9.69 -3.11 -4.17
C LYS A 46 9.88 -2.62 -2.75
N GLU A 47 10.89 -1.81 -2.56
CA GLU A 47 11.16 -1.20 -1.26
C GLU A 47 11.72 0.21 -1.42
N ILE A 48 11.49 1.01 -0.38
CA ILE A 48 12.00 2.37 -0.27
C ILE A 48 13.02 2.38 0.87
N LYS A 49 14.17 3.01 0.62
CA LYS A 49 15.22 3.13 1.62
C LYS A 49 15.37 4.59 2.04
N ILE A 50 15.26 4.82 3.34
CA ILE A 50 15.52 6.12 3.96
C ILE A 50 16.87 6.03 4.68
N SER A 51 17.76 6.99 4.42
CA SER A 51 19.06 7.07 5.08
C SER A 51 19.23 8.45 5.70
N THR A 52 19.49 8.50 7.00
CA THR A 52 19.57 9.75 7.76
C THR A 52 20.70 9.69 8.81
N GLU A 53 20.85 10.75 9.59
CA GLU A 53 21.83 10.80 10.68
C GLU A 53 21.24 10.39 12.03
N SER A 54 19.90 10.24 12.13
CA SER A 54 19.23 9.83 13.37
C SER A 54 17.93 9.09 13.06
N ASP A 55 17.46 8.30 14.01
CA ASP A 55 16.17 7.61 13.89
C ASP A 55 15.00 8.60 13.85
N PHE A 56 15.10 9.72 14.57
CA PHE A 56 14.11 10.78 14.51
C PHE A 56 13.97 11.35 13.10
N GLN A 57 15.08 11.56 12.40
CA GLN A 57 15.04 12.02 11.01
C GLN A 57 14.40 10.99 10.08
N CYS A 58 14.62 9.69 10.32
CA CYS A 58 13.92 8.64 9.57
C CYS A 58 12.41 8.79 9.71
N GLU A 59 11.94 9.02 10.94
CA GLU A 59 10.52 9.23 11.21
C GLU A 59 9.97 10.46 10.49
N GLN A 60 10.72 11.56 10.49
CA GLN A 60 10.34 12.78 9.78
C GLN A 60 10.20 12.53 8.27
N VAL A 61 11.17 11.84 7.67
CA VAL A 61 11.15 11.53 6.24
C VAL A 61 10.00 10.58 5.91
N TYR A 62 9.74 9.60 6.77
CA TYR A 62 8.62 8.69 6.58
C TYR A 62 7.28 9.43 6.57
N ASN A 63 7.10 10.37 7.50
CA ASN A 63 5.88 11.19 7.54
C ASN A 63 5.73 12.05 6.28
N MET A 64 6.84 12.58 5.75
CA MET A 64 6.83 13.31 4.49
C MET A 64 6.42 12.40 3.33
N LEU A 65 6.93 11.16 3.30
CA LEU A 65 6.57 10.17 2.28
C LEU A 65 5.08 9.84 2.33
N GLU A 66 4.53 9.65 3.53
CA GLU A 66 3.09 9.40 3.69
C GLU A 66 2.25 10.55 3.11
N ASN A 67 2.66 11.79 3.37
CA ASN A 67 1.97 12.97 2.83
C ASN A 67 2.02 13.00 1.31
N HIS A 68 3.14 12.66 0.70
CA HIS A 68 3.26 12.60 -0.75
C HIS A 68 2.51 11.44 -1.36
N PHE A 69 2.40 10.31 -0.65
CA PHE A 69 1.53 9.21 -1.04
C PHE A 69 0.07 9.69 -1.07
N TYR A 70 -0.37 10.35 -0.02
CA TYR A 70 -1.72 10.89 0.06
C TYR A 70 -2.02 11.85 -1.09
N LYS A 71 -1.10 12.77 -1.40
CA LYS A 71 -1.26 13.73 -2.49
C LYS A 71 -1.34 13.07 -3.86
N ARG A 72 -0.68 11.93 -4.04
CA ARG A 72 -0.73 11.15 -5.28
C ARG A 72 -1.86 10.12 -5.28
N LYS A 73 -2.73 10.14 -4.26
CA LYS A 73 -3.86 9.21 -4.10
C LYS A 73 -3.42 7.74 -4.00
N ILE A 74 -2.26 7.51 -3.43
CA ILE A 74 -1.78 6.17 -3.11
C ILE A 74 -2.14 5.89 -1.66
N ASP A 75 -2.74 4.72 -1.40
CA ASP A 75 -3.11 4.33 -0.04
C ASP A 75 -1.86 4.04 0.80
N VAL A 76 -1.73 4.70 1.94
CA VAL A 76 -0.58 4.53 2.84
C VAL A 76 -0.51 3.13 3.44
N GLN A 77 -1.58 2.34 3.39
CA GLN A 77 -1.56 0.94 3.81
C GLN A 77 -0.63 0.07 2.94
N ALA A 78 -0.24 0.56 1.76
CA ALA A 78 0.76 -0.10 0.92
C ALA A 78 2.17 -0.03 1.51
N LEU A 79 2.41 0.86 2.48
CA LEU A 79 3.70 1.03 3.13
C LEU A 79 3.82 0.10 4.33
N ASP A 80 4.92 -0.65 4.38
CA ASP A 80 5.26 -1.52 5.50
C ASP A 80 6.63 -1.11 6.05
N PRO A 81 6.67 -0.09 6.93
CA PRO A 81 7.93 0.40 7.45
C PRO A 81 8.57 -0.59 8.41
N GLN A 82 9.85 -0.86 8.21
CA GLN A 82 10.64 -1.67 9.10
C GLN A 82 11.29 -0.77 10.15
N LYS A 83 11.86 -1.36 11.19
CA LYS A 83 12.54 -0.59 12.23
C LYS A 83 13.80 0.06 11.66
N ALA A 84 14.02 1.34 11.99
CA ALA A 84 15.26 2.02 11.65
C ALA A 84 16.43 1.40 12.44
N THR A 85 17.54 1.16 11.74
CA THR A 85 18.72 0.55 12.33
C THR A 85 19.95 1.42 12.10
N ALA A 86 20.90 1.37 13.04
CA ALA A 86 22.16 2.08 12.91
C ALA A 86 23.02 1.43 11.83
N SER A 87 23.64 2.26 10.98
CA SER A 87 24.56 1.83 9.93
C SER A 87 25.76 2.80 9.91
N GLY A 88 26.80 2.46 10.64
CA GLY A 88 27.92 3.37 10.84
C GLY A 88 27.48 4.62 11.60
N LYS A 89 27.69 5.79 11.02
CA LYS A 89 27.26 7.07 11.60
C LYS A 89 25.82 7.41 11.26
N ASN A 90 25.19 6.62 10.39
CA ASN A 90 23.86 6.89 9.88
C ASN A 90 22.83 5.90 10.41
N PHE A 91 21.55 6.20 10.17
CA PHE A 91 20.42 5.30 10.40
C PHE A 91 19.77 5.01 9.07
N VAL A 92 19.38 3.76 8.87
CA VAL A 92 18.71 3.30 7.66
C VAL A 92 17.38 2.68 8.01
N GLN A 93 16.34 3.06 7.31
CA GLN A 93 15.02 2.45 7.41
C GLN A 93 14.60 1.94 6.05
N VAL A 94 14.18 0.68 6.00
CA VAL A 94 13.62 0.08 4.80
C VAL A 94 12.10 0.08 4.96
N ILE A 95 11.41 0.50 3.92
CA ILE A 95 9.95 0.46 3.85
C ILE A 95 9.60 -0.49 2.72
N LYS A 96 8.98 -1.61 3.05
CA LYS A 96 8.54 -2.57 2.05
C LYS A 96 7.24 -2.12 1.44
N LEU A 97 7.07 -2.35 0.14
CA LEU A 97 5.85 -1.99 -0.58
C LEU A 97 5.00 -3.24 -0.76
N LYS A 98 3.71 -3.11 -0.45
CA LYS A 98 2.74 -4.20 -0.61
C LYS A 98 2.09 -4.09 -1.98
N ASP A 99 2.28 -5.11 -2.80
CA ASP A 99 1.76 -5.17 -4.16
C ASP A 99 1.26 -6.59 -4.42
N GLY A 100 -0.04 -6.74 -4.64
CA GLY A 100 -0.69 -8.03 -4.79
C GLY A 100 -1.30 -8.53 -3.49
N LEU A 101 -2.24 -9.46 -3.59
CA LEU A 101 -2.91 -10.06 -2.43
C LEU A 101 -2.10 -11.19 -1.82
N ASP A 102 -1.38 -11.94 -2.63
CA ASP A 102 -0.53 -13.07 -2.23
C ASP A 102 -1.20 -13.98 -1.17
N SER A 103 -0.61 -14.09 0.01
CA SER A 103 -1.13 -14.93 1.09
C SER A 103 -2.42 -14.40 1.72
N ASP A 104 -2.79 -13.15 1.44
CA ASP A 104 -4.00 -12.54 2.01
C ASP A 104 -5.29 -12.93 1.28
N THR A 105 -5.19 -13.57 0.10
CA THR A 105 -6.37 -14.02 -0.64
C THR A 105 -7.26 -14.95 0.19
N ALA A 106 -6.66 -15.91 0.87
CA ALA A 106 -7.39 -16.86 1.70
C ALA A 106 -8.10 -16.17 2.87
N LYS A 107 -7.44 -15.19 3.50
CA LYS A 107 -7.98 -14.42 4.61
C LYS A 107 -9.19 -13.59 4.17
N ILE A 108 -9.09 -12.92 3.04
CA ILE A 108 -10.17 -12.09 2.50
C ILE A 108 -11.33 -12.97 2.06
N ASN A 109 -11.07 -14.07 1.37
CA ASN A 109 -12.09 -15.00 0.93
C ASN A 109 -12.86 -15.60 2.11
N LYS A 110 -12.15 -15.93 3.19
CA LYS A 110 -12.76 -16.42 4.42
C LYS A 110 -13.65 -15.36 5.06
N ALA A 111 -13.21 -14.09 5.08
CA ALA A 111 -14.00 -12.99 5.63
C ALA A 111 -15.31 -12.81 4.86
N ILE A 112 -15.30 -12.94 3.55
CA ILE A 112 -16.51 -12.87 2.73
C ILE A 112 -17.47 -13.99 3.10
N LYS A 113 -16.99 -15.21 3.26
CA LYS A 113 -17.81 -16.37 3.64
C LYS A 113 -18.41 -16.19 5.04
N GLU A 114 -17.65 -15.65 5.98
CA GLU A 114 -18.09 -15.43 7.35
C GLU A 114 -19.03 -14.23 7.50
N SER A 115 -19.09 -13.35 6.51
CA SER A 115 -19.96 -12.16 6.53
C SER A 115 -21.45 -12.48 6.52
N GLY A 116 -21.80 -13.68 6.07
CA GLY A 116 -23.20 -14.08 5.89
C GLY A 116 -23.79 -13.60 4.57
N ILE A 117 -23.08 -12.85 3.77
CA ILE A 117 -23.54 -12.43 2.45
C ILE A 117 -23.39 -13.62 1.50
N LYS A 118 -24.49 -13.99 0.87
CA LYS A 118 -24.51 -15.16 -0.03
C LYS A 118 -24.05 -14.76 -1.42
N VAL A 119 -22.77 -14.98 -1.68
CA VAL A 119 -22.12 -14.75 -2.99
C VAL A 119 -21.19 -15.91 -3.29
N GLN A 120 -20.82 -16.04 -4.56
CA GLN A 120 -19.74 -16.92 -4.96
C GLN A 120 -18.44 -16.13 -5.03
N SER A 121 -17.41 -16.61 -4.36
CA SER A 121 -16.09 -16.02 -4.42
C SER A 121 -15.06 -17.09 -4.70
N SER A 122 -14.14 -16.81 -5.60
CA SER A 122 -13.07 -17.74 -5.96
C SER A 122 -11.74 -17.03 -6.05
N ILE A 123 -10.71 -17.69 -5.51
CA ILE A 123 -9.34 -17.20 -5.57
C ILE A 123 -8.77 -17.53 -6.94
N GLN A 124 -8.28 -16.50 -7.65
CA GLN A 124 -7.69 -16.65 -8.99
C GLN A 124 -6.31 -15.96 -8.99
N GLY A 125 -5.28 -16.73 -8.57
CA GLY A 125 -3.94 -16.18 -8.43
C GLY A 125 -3.86 -15.13 -7.32
N ASP A 126 -3.55 -13.91 -7.68
CA ASP A 126 -3.43 -12.79 -6.74
C ASP A 126 -4.69 -11.92 -6.67
N LYS A 127 -5.82 -12.45 -7.10
CA LYS A 127 -7.10 -11.74 -7.06
C LYS A 127 -8.22 -12.68 -6.63
N ILE A 128 -9.35 -12.08 -6.23
CA ILE A 128 -10.55 -12.84 -5.86
C ILE A 128 -11.69 -12.36 -6.76
N ARG A 129 -12.33 -13.28 -7.46
CA ARG A 129 -13.51 -12.97 -8.27
C ARG A 129 -14.77 -13.22 -7.46
N VAL A 130 -15.64 -12.22 -7.40
CA VAL A 130 -16.91 -12.28 -6.71
C VAL A 130 -18.03 -12.21 -7.74
N THR A 131 -18.94 -13.17 -7.67
CA THR A 131 -20.03 -13.31 -8.65
C THR A 131 -21.35 -13.49 -7.92
N ASP A 132 -22.42 -12.85 -8.41
CA ASP A 132 -23.79 -13.07 -7.94
C ASP A 132 -24.78 -12.65 -9.03
N LYS A 133 -26.00 -13.13 -8.90
CA LYS A 133 -27.09 -12.77 -9.83
C LYS A 133 -27.50 -11.31 -9.70
N LYS A 134 -27.35 -10.73 -8.51
CA LYS A 134 -27.80 -9.39 -8.16
C LYS A 134 -26.62 -8.45 -7.94
N ARG A 135 -26.64 -7.31 -8.64
CA ARG A 135 -25.61 -6.26 -8.43
C ARG A 135 -25.65 -5.71 -7.01
N ASP A 136 -26.84 -5.63 -6.40
CA ASP A 136 -26.97 -5.14 -5.02
C ASP A 136 -26.17 -5.99 -4.03
N THR A 137 -26.16 -7.31 -4.23
CA THR A 137 -25.37 -8.20 -3.40
C THR A 137 -23.87 -7.93 -3.55
N LEU A 138 -23.40 -7.65 -4.77
CA LEU A 138 -22.01 -7.28 -5.00
C LEU A 138 -21.66 -5.97 -4.31
N GLN A 139 -22.57 -4.99 -4.32
CA GLN A 139 -22.37 -3.72 -3.60
C GLN A 139 -22.26 -3.95 -2.10
N GLN A 140 -23.04 -4.87 -1.55
CA GLN A 140 -22.95 -5.23 -0.13
C GLN A 140 -21.59 -5.81 0.22
N VAL A 141 -21.04 -6.67 -0.64
CA VAL A 141 -19.69 -7.23 -0.44
C VAL A 141 -18.63 -6.15 -0.43
N MET A 142 -18.71 -5.22 -1.39
CA MET A 142 -17.76 -4.11 -1.47
C MET A 142 -17.83 -3.23 -0.22
N ALA A 143 -19.03 -2.88 0.24
CA ALA A 143 -19.22 -2.09 1.45
C ALA A 143 -18.66 -2.82 2.68
N PHE A 144 -18.92 -4.11 2.80
CA PHE A 144 -18.40 -4.94 3.89
C PHE A 144 -16.86 -4.92 3.90
N LEU A 145 -16.22 -5.13 2.74
CA LEU A 145 -14.77 -5.18 2.65
C LEU A 145 -14.11 -3.83 2.95
N ARG A 146 -14.77 -2.72 2.60
CA ARG A 146 -14.25 -1.39 2.91
C ARG A 146 -14.21 -1.11 4.42
N GLU A 147 -15.08 -1.74 5.18
CA GLU A 147 -15.11 -1.60 6.65
C GLU A 147 -14.10 -2.50 7.36
N GLN A 148 -13.57 -3.51 6.68
CA GLN A 148 -12.63 -4.45 7.26
C GLN A 148 -11.20 -3.91 7.20
N GLN A 149 -10.37 -4.37 8.13
CA GLN A 149 -8.97 -3.98 8.24
C GLN A 149 -8.08 -5.18 7.92
N PHE A 150 -7.66 -5.30 6.68
CA PHE A 150 -6.79 -6.39 6.24
C PHE A 150 -5.31 -6.02 6.27
N GLY A 151 -4.96 -4.76 6.56
CA GLY A 151 -3.59 -4.30 6.62
C GLY A 151 -2.95 -4.03 5.26
N LEU A 152 -3.75 -4.02 4.19
CA LEU A 152 -3.31 -3.69 2.83
C LEU A 152 -4.46 -3.01 2.09
N PRO A 153 -4.15 -2.19 1.06
CA PRO A 153 -5.21 -1.55 0.29
C PRO A 153 -5.93 -2.57 -0.61
N LEU A 154 -7.23 -2.40 -0.74
CA LEU A 154 -8.03 -3.21 -1.66
C LEU A 154 -8.63 -2.32 -2.74
N GLN A 155 -8.61 -2.80 -3.97
CA GLN A 155 -9.30 -2.17 -5.09
C GLN A 155 -10.28 -3.16 -5.69
N PHE A 156 -11.35 -2.64 -6.29
CA PHE A 156 -12.36 -3.42 -6.97
C PHE A 156 -12.37 -3.00 -8.43
N ASN A 157 -12.18 -3.96 -9.33
CA ASN A 157 -12.11 -3.66 -10.75
C ASN A 157 -12.72 -4.79 -11.59
N ASN A 158 -12.56 -4.69 -12.91
CA ASN A 158 -13.03 -5.70 -13.85
C ASN A 158 -14.51 -6.00 -13.68
N PHE A 159 -15.33 -4.96 -13.52
CA PHE A 159 -16.79 -5.10 -13.38
C PHE A 159 -17.39 -5.63 -14.64
N LYS A 160 -18.19 -6.69 -14.52
CA LYS A 160 -18.92 -7.30 -15.65
C LYS A 160 -20.39 -7.51 -15.29
N ASP A 161 -21.21 -7.44 -16.30
CA ASP A 161 -22.65 -7.72 -16.14
C ASP A 161 -23.00 -9.21 -16.44
#